data_0c76b5edb8ec478bb21edbf52e0f1f9e
#
_entry.id   0c76b5edb8ec478bb21edbf52e0f1f9e
#
_cell.length_a   1.000
_cell.length_b   1.000
_cell.length_c   1.000
_cell.angle_alpha   90.00
_cell.angle_beta   90.00
_cell.angle_gamma   90.00
#
_symmetry.space_group_name_H-M   'P 1'
#
loop_
_entity.id
_entity.type
_entity.pdbx_description
1 polymer ?
#
loop_
_entity_poly.entity_id
_entity_poly.type
_entity_poly.pdbx_seq_one_letter_code
_entity_poly.pdbx_strand_id
1 'polypeptide(L)'
;GAKTARGDKGHAPGAVYGGAEMQFRGTVFRYGRDVDTDVIIPARYLNTSDPAELAKHCLEDLDPTFVKRVKPGDIVVADENFGCGSSREHAPVAIKAAGVSCVIAKSFARIFYRNSINMGLPILECPEAAAAISEGDVVSVDADTGTIVDETSGMTFSAAPFPPFIQEIINDGGLVARTKRVLAEKQGA
;
A
#
# COMPACT_ATOMS: atom_id res chain seq x y z
N GLY A 1 43.95 12.59 -1.47
CA GLY A 1 42.94 11.57 -1.55
C GLY A 1 41.57 12.18 -1.71
N ALA A 2 41.00 12.19 -2.94
CA ALA A 2 39.68 12.69 -3.24
C ALA A 2 38.63 11.68 -2.77
N LYS A 3 37.81 12.07 -1.80
CA LYS A 3 36.59 11.36 -1.47
C LYS A 3 35.55 11.71 -2.54
N THR A 4 35.25 10.78 -3.43
CA THR A 4 34.11 10.87 -4.32
C THR A 4 32.83 10.74 -3.48
N ALA A 5 32.10 11.84 -3.36
CA ALA A 5 30.72 11.83 -2.88
C ALA A 5 29.90 10.99 -3.85
N ARG A 6 29.37 9.86 -3.39
CA ARG A 6 28.32 9.14 -4.11
C ARG A 6 27.09 10.00 -4.07
N GLY A 7 26.72 10.53 -5.21
CA GLY A 7 25.49 11.30 -5.37
C GLY A 7 24.29 10.43 -4.97
N ASP A 8 23.51 10.97 -4.06
CA ASP A 8 22.19 10.49 -3.72
C ASP A 8 21.34 10.55 -5.01
N LYS A 9 21.16 9.43 -5.67
CA LYS A 9 20.18 9.30 -6.73
C LYS A 9 18.83 9.25 -6.03
N GLY A 10 18.21 10.41 -5.87
CA GLY A 10 16.85 10.53 -5.39
C GLY A 10 15.97 9.53 -6.13
N HIS A 11 15.54 8.49 -5.43
CA HIS A 11 14.51 7.59 -5.94
C HIS A 11 13.23 8.41 -6.11
N ALA A 12 12.73 8.45 -7.32
CA ALA A 12 11.40 9.01 -7.59
C ALA A 12 10.40 8.24 -6.72
N PRO A 13 9.44 8.94 -6.06
CA PRO A 13 8.40 8.27 -5.31
C PRO A 13 7.50 7.52 -6.30
N GLY A 14 7.56 6.22 -6.24
CA GLY A 14 6.76 5.31 -7.05
C GLY A 14 7.05 3.90 -6.64
N ALA A 15 6.03 3.06 -6.56
CA ALA A 15 6.24 1.64 -6.37
C ALA A 15 7.02 1.09 -7.56
N VAL A 16 8.28 0.76 -7.35
CA VAL A 16 9.08 0.11 -8.39
C VAL A 16 8.70 -1.37 -8.39
N TYR A 17 7.69 -1.69 -9.18
CA TYR A 17 7.34 -3.08 -9.49
C TYR A 17 8.30 -3.59 -10.58
N GLY A 18 9.47 -3.99 -10.19
CA GLY A 18 10.43 -4.52 -11.14
C GLY A 18 11.62 -5.15 -10.45
N GLY A 19 11.67 -6.48 -10.40
CA GLY A 19 12.74 -7.25 -9.81
C GLY A 19 12.43 -7.77 -8.40
N ALA A 20 13.37 -8.46 -7.80
CA ALA A 20 13.23 -9.26 -6.58
C ALA A 20 13.02 -8.46 -5.28
N GLU A 21 12.85 -7.14 -5.33
CA GLU A 21 12.82 -6.31 -4.12
C GLU A 21 11.52 -5.51 -4.02
N MET A 22 10.75 -5.76 -2.93
CA MET A 22 9.55 -4.99 -2.61
C MET A 22 9.92 -3.91 -1.59
N GLN A 23 10.33 -2.74 -2.09
CA GLN A 23 10.68 -1.60 -1.26
C GLN A 23 9.79 -0.41 -1.58
N PHE A 24 9.33 0.27 -0.53
CA PHE A 24 8.45 1.43 -0.62
C PHE A 24 9.04 2.59 0.19
N ARG A 25 8.81 3.80 -0.26
CA ARG A 25 9.15 5.01 0.46
C ARG A 25 8.15 6.11 0.12
N GLY A 26 7.64 6.79 1.12
CA GLY A 26 6.71 7.88 0.90
C GLY A 26 6.35 8.64 2.17
N THR A 27 5.53 9.65 2.00
CA THR A 27 4.99 10.46 3.09
C THR A 27 3.73 9.82 3.63
N VAL A 28 3.54 9.88 4.93
CA VAL A 28 2.45 9.21 5.64
C VAL A 28 1.19 10.07 5.69
N PHE A 29 0.07 9.45 5.34
CA PHE A 29 -1.28 9.87 5.70
C PHE A 29 -1.75 9.00 6.85
N ARG A 30 -2.02 9.61 8.00
CA ARG A 30 -2.35 8.91 9.25
C ARG A 30 -3.85 8.99 9.54
N TYR A 31 -4.48 7.84 9.67
CA TYR A 31 -5.90 7.72 10.03
C TYR A 31 -6.09 6.90 11.30
N GLY A 32 -7.28 6.94 11.87
CA GLY A 32 -7.62 6.27 13.11
C GLY A 32 -8.04 4.81 12.93
N ARG A 33 -8.82 4.33 13.89
CA ARG A 33 -9.37 2.97 13.89
C ARG A 33 -10.64 2.86 13.05
N ASP A 34 -11.02 1.63 12.70
CA ASP A 34 -12.29 1.30 12.03
C ASP A 34 -12.53 2.09 10.75
N VAL A 35 -11.48 2.27 9.93
CA VAL A 35 -11.63 2.87 8.60
C VAL A 35 -12.39 1.88 7.73
N ASP A 36 -13.65 2.13 7.55
CA ASP A 36 -14.63 1.27 6.88
C ASP A 36 -14.47 1.33 5.36
N THR A 37 -14.80 0.25 4.66
CA THR A 37 -14.75 0.22 3.20
C THR A 37 -15.70 1.23 2.54
N ASP A 38 -16.83 1.57 3.18
CA ASP A 38 -17.71 2.64 2.73
C ASP A 38 -17.08 4.02 2.82
N VAL A 39 -16.16 4.20 3.76
CA VAL A 39 -15.40 5.44 3.94
C VAL A 39 -14.22 5.50 2.96
N ILE A 40 -13.61 4.35 2.65
CA ILE A 40 -12.52 4.26 1.66
C ILE A 40 -13.05 4.57 0.26
N ILE A 41 -14.15 3.94 -0.13
CA ILE A 41 -14.84 4.22 -1.39
C ILE A 41 -16.36 4.15 -1.18
N PRO A 42 -17.07 5.29 -1.20
CA PRO A 42 -18.50 5.33 -0.96
C PRO A 42 -19.31 4.55 -1.99
N ALA A 43 -20.45 4.03 -1.56
CA ALA A 43 -21.34 3.22 -2.40
C ALA A 43 -21.79 3.92 -3.69
N ARG A 44 -21.92 5.25 -3.67
CA ARG A 44 -22.28 6.06 -4.83
C ARG A 44 -21.30 5.98 -6.00
N TYR A 45 -20.07 5.48 -5.77
CA TYR A 45 -19.02 5.32 -6.78
C TYR A 45 -18.81 3.88 -7.24
N LEU A 46 -19.60 2.93 -6.74
CA LEU A 46 -19.44 1.51 -7.06
C LEU A 46 -20.07 1.10 -8.41
N ASN A 47 -20.59 2.04 -9.16
CA ASN A 47 -21.13 1.82 -10.51
C ASN A 47 -20.01 1.69 -11.57
N THR A 48 -18.77 1.85 -11.20
CA THR A 48 -17.62 1.66 -12.06
C THR A 48 -16.59 0.76 -11.37
N SER A 49 -15.79 0.07 -12.17
CA SER A 49 -14.60 -0.67 -11.72
C SER A 49 -13.31 -0.07 -12.28
N ASP A 50 -13.39 1.08 -12.96
CA ASP A 50 -12.23 1.78 -13.48
C ASP A 50 -11.37 2.33 -12.34
N PRO A 51 -10.12 1.83 -12.18
CA PRO A 51 -9.23 2.29 -11.12
C PRO A 51 -9.02 3.80 -11.10
N ALA A 52 -8.87 4.43 -12.25
CA ALA A 52 -8.66 5.87 -12.34
C ALA A 52 -9.85 6.67 -11.82
N GLU A 53 -11.08 6.21 -12.09
CA GLU A 53 -12.29 6.84 -11.56
C GLU A 53 -12.42 6.63 -10.05
N LEU A 54 -12.16 5.44 -9.56
CA LEU A 54 -12.18 5.14 -8.13
C LEU A 54 -11.14 5.94 -7.35
N ALA A 55 -9.97 6.12 -7.91
CA ALA A 55 -8.89 6.89 -7.29
C ALA A 55 -9.28 8.34 -7.00
N LYS A 56 -10.11 8.95 -7.83
CA LYS A 56 -10.57 10.34 -7.67
C LYS A 56 -11.40 10.55 -6.40
N HIS A 57 -11.97 9.49 -5.85
CA HIS A 57 -12.91 9.53 -4.72
C HIS A 57 -12.41 8.76 -3.50
N CYS A 58 -11.15 8.30 -3.54
CA CYS A 58 -10.55 7.55 -2.45
C CYS A 58 -10.52 8.37 -1.17
N LEU A 59 -11.05 7.83 -0.09
CA LEU A 59 -11.11 8.45 1.24
C LEU A 59 -11.85 9.80 1.29
N GLU A 60 -12.63 10.12 0.27
CA GLU A 60 -13.29 11.43 0.11
C GLU A 60 -14.14 11.82 1.32
N ASP A 61 -14.88 10.87 1.89
CA ASP A 61 -15.77 11.13 3.03
C ASP A 61 -15.02 11.21 4.38
N LEU A 62 -13.81 10.67 4.46
CA LEU A 62 -12.98 10.73 5.66
C LEU A 62 -12.02 11.93 5.63
N ASP A 63 -11.38 12.15 4.52
CA ASP A 63 -10.38 13.18 4.32
C ASP A 63 -10.50 13.75 2.89
N PRO A 64 -11.30 14.80 2.71
CA PRO A 64 -11.49 15.40 1.38
C PRO A 64 -10.18 15.93 0.75
N THR A 65 -9.14 16.14 1.54
CA THR A 65 -7.85 16.63 1.07
C THR A 65 -6.92 15.54 0.57
N PHE A 66 -7.22 14.27 0.86
CA PHE A 66 -6.34 13.15 0.53
C PHE A 66 -6.02 13.08 -0.96
N VAL A 67 -7.05 13.07 -1.82
CA VAL A 67 -6.87 12.97 -3.28
C VAL A 67 -6.13 14.15 -3.89
N LYS A 68 -6.14 15.31 -3.21
CA LYS A 68 -5.42 16.52 -3.65
C LYS A 68 -3.95 16.51 -3.24
N ARG A 69 -3.59 15.78 -2.18
CA ARG A 69 -2.25 15.81 -1.58
C ARG A 69 -1.45 14.55 -1.84
N VAL A 70 -2.11 13.42 -2.09
CA VAL A 70 -1.44 12.13 -2.29
C VAL A 70 -0.55 12.16 -3.54
N LYS A 71 0.65 11.61 -3.39
CA LYS A 71 1.63 11.43 -4.47
C LYS A 71 1.97 9.95 -4.61
N PRO A 72 2.36 9.51 -5.81
CA PRO A 72 2.81 8.14 -6.01
C PRO A 72 3.90 7.76 -5.00
N GLY A 73 3.72 6.63 -4.34
CA GLY A 73 4.63 6.13 -3.32
C GLY A 73 4.22 6.44 -1.89
N ASP A 74 3.29 7.35 -1.65
CA ASP A 74 2.84 7.69 -0.32
C ASP A 74 2.24 6.48 0.42
N ILE A 75 2.24 6.56 1.73
CA ILE A 75 1.91 5.44 2.63
C ILE A 75 0.75 5.83 3.52
N VAL A 76 -0.22 4.94 3.65
CA VAL A 76 -1.32 5.09 4.63
C VAL A 76 -0.96 4.33 5.89
N VAL A 77 -1.07 4.97 7.04
CA VAL A 77 -0.91 4.37 8.36
C VAL A 77 -2.20 4.54 9.15
N ALA A 78 -2.66 3.48 9.78
CA ALA A 78 -3.92 3.50 10.54
C ALA A 78 -3.87 2.61 11.79
N ASP A 79 -4.89 2.74 12.62
CA ASP A 79 -5.04 1.93 13.82
C ASP A 79 -5.70 0.58 13.54
N GLU A 80 -6.53 0.06 14.46
CA GLU A 80 -7.12 -1.26 14.36
C GLU A 80 -8.23 -1.34 13.32
N ASN A 81 -8.41 -2.54 12.79
CA ASN A 81 -9.57 -2.94 11.98
C ASN A 81 -9.75 -2.12 10.69
N PHE A 82 -8.64 -1.82 10.01
CA PHE A 82 -8.68 -1.12 8.74
C PHE A 82 -9.37 -1.98 7.66
N GLY A 83 -10.30 -1.37 6.94
CA GLY A 83 -11.05 -2.05 5.88
C GLY A 83 -12.25 -2.85 6.39
N CYS A 84 -12.75 -2.56 7.60
CA CYS A 84 -13.95 -3.18 8.13
C CYS A 84 -15.20 -2.84 7.28
N GLY A 85 -16.32 -3.50 7.59
CA GLY A 85 -17.56 -3.30 6.86
C GLY A 85 -17.73 -4.24 5.67
N SER A 86 -18.43 -3.79 4.65
CA SER A 86 -18.78 -4.62 3.49
C SER A 86 -17.55 -5.05 2.69
N SER A 87 -17.58 -6.28 2.17
CA SER A 87 -16.53 -6.77 1.26
C SER A 87 -16.61 -6.05 -0.08
N ARG A 88 -15.66 -5.14 -0.32
CA ARG A 88 -15.56 -4.36 -1.56
C ARG A 88 -14.16 -4.43 -2.11
N GLU A 89 -13.99 -5.10 -3.24
CA GLU A 89 -12.72 -5.11 -3.97
C GLU A 89 -12.34 -3.71 -4.49
N HIS A 90 -13.32 -2.85 -4.67
CA HIS A 90 -13.14 -1.44 -5.06
C HIS A 90 -12.28 -0.66 -4.05
N ALA A 91 -12.34 -1.00 -2.77
CA ALA A 91 -11.59 -0.28 -1.74
C ALA A 91 -10.07 -0.40 -1.92
N PRO A 92 -9.46 -1.59 -1.97
CA PRO A 92 -8.02 -1.68 -2.23
C PRO A 92 -7.63 -1.17 -3.62
N VAL A 93 -8.49 -1.32 -4.62
CA VAL A 93 -8.24 -0.76 -5.97
C VAL A 93 -8.17 0.76 -5.92
N ALA A 94 -9.07 1.43 -5.22
CA ALA A 94 -9.08 2.88 -5.06
C ALA A 94 -7.80 3.39 -4.37
N ILE A 95 -7.40 2.73 -3.30
CA ILE A 95 -6.17 3.10 -2.56
C ILE A 95 -4.94 2.95 -3.45
N LYS A 96 -4.79 1.82 -4.11
CA LYS A 96 -3.66 1.55 -5.00
C LYS A 96 -3.62 2.53 -6.17
N ALA A 97 -4.74 2.75 -6.83
CA ALA A 97 -4.84 3.64 -7.98
C ALA A 97 -4.61 5.11 -7.62
N ALA A 98 -4.89 5.51 -6.36
CA ALA A 98 -4.58 6.84 -5.87
C ALA A 98 -3.07 7.11 -5.73
N GLY A 99 -2.24 6.07 -5.78
CA GLY A 99 -0.79 6.17 -5.71
C GLY A 99 -0.18 5.64 -4.41
N VAL A 100 -0.98 5.14 -3.48
CA VAL A 100 -0.49 4.57 -2.22
C VAL A 100 0.33 3.32 -2.50
N SER A 101 1.56 3.28 -2.00
CA SER A 101 2.48 2.15 -2.19
C SER A 101 2.21 1.00 -1.23
N CYS A 102 1.82 1.30 -0.01
CA CYS A 102 1.42 0.30 0.99
C CYS A 102 0.56 0.92 2.09
N VAL A 103 -0.13 0.06 2.82
CA VAL A 103 -0.88 0.43 4.02
C VAL A 103 -0.28 -0.30 5.21
N ILE A 104 0.02 0.45 6.27
CA ILE A 104 0.49 -0.09 7.55
C ILE A 104 -0.61 0.16 8.57
N ALA A 105 -1.06 -0.87 9.27
CA ALA A 105 -2.08 -0.73 10.29
C ALA A 105 -1.79 -1.61 11.51
N LYS A 106 -2.42 -1.30 12.64
CA LYS A 106 -2.36 -2.16 13.82
C LYS A 106 -3.02 -3.50 13.55
N SER A 107 -4.12 -3.49 12.83
CA SER A 107 -4.80 -4.69 12.32
C SER A 107 -5.65 -4.36 11.09
N PHE A 108 -5.99 -5.38 10.33
CA PHE A 108 -6.88 -5.30 9.16
C PHE A 108 -8.09 -6.21 9.35
N ALA A 109 -9.23 -5.78 8.81
CA ALA A 109 -10.35 -6.68 8.63
C ALA A 109 -9.94 -7.81 7.67
N ARG A 110 -10.36 -9.03 8.00
CA ARG A 110 -9.90 -10.24 7.33
C ARG A 110 -10.17 -10.26 5.82
N ILE A 111 -11.37 -9.87 5.42
CA ILE A 111 -11.76 -9.85 4.00
C ILE A 111 -11.00 -8.76 3.25
N PHE A 112 -10.83 -7.59 3.86
CA PHE A 112 -10.03 -6.50 3.27
C PHE A 112 -8.57 -6.92 3.07
N TYR A 113 -7.98 -7.61 4.03
CA TYR A 113 -6.63 -8.15 3.92
C TYR A 113 -6.50 -9.02 2.67
N ARG A 114 -7.39 -9.99 2.51
CA ARG A 114 -7.40 -10.90 1.36
C ARG A 114 -7.63 -10.16 0.04
N ASN A 115 -8.61 -9.27 -0.01
CA ASN A 115 -8.89 -8.47 -1.21
C ASN A 115 -7.70 -7.59 -1.61
N SER A 116 -7.02 -7.01 -0.63
CA SER A 116 -5.84 -6.18 -0.89
C SER A 116 -4.71 -6.96 -1.54
N ILE A 117 -4.39 -8.15 -1.03
CA ILE A 117 -3.40 -9.04 -1.64
C ILE A 117 -3.82 -9.41 -3.07
N ASN A 118 -5.07 -9.81 -3.26
CA ASN A 118 -5.58 -10.20 -4.57
C ASN A 118 -5.59 -9.05 -5.59
N MET A 119 -5.76 -7.82 -5.12
CA MET A 119 -5.71 -6.61 -5.97
C MET A 119 -4.31 -6.02 -6.11
N GLY A 120 -3.31 -6.62 -5.46
CA GLY A 120 -1.93 -6.17 -5.55
C GLY A 120 -1.59 -4.94 -4.71
N LEU A 121 -2.37 -4.65 -3.67
CA LEU A 121 -2.06 -3.61 -2.70
C LEU A 121 -1.26 -4.21 -1.54
N PRO A 122 0.01 -3.81 -1.35
CA PRO A 122 0.79 -4.24 -0.19
C PRO A 122 0.22 -3.72 1.12
N ILE A 123 0.04 -4.61 2.08
CA ILE A 123 -0.44 -4.26 3.43
C ILE A 123 0.40 -4.96 4.47
N LEU A 124 0.77 -4.24 5.53
CA LEU A 124 1.60 -4.73 6.62
C LEU A 124 0.90 -4.49 7.96
N GLU A 125 0.74 -5.53 8.73
CA GLU A 125 0.25 -5.43 10.10
C GLU A 125 1.43 -5.24 11.04
N CYS A 126 1.49 -4.07 11.67
CA CYS A 126 2.55 -3.74 12.62
C CYS A 126 2.02 -2.76 13.67
N PRO A 127 1.52 -3.25 14.81
CA PRO A 127 0.96 -2.39 15.86
C PRO A 127 1.94 -1.35 16.37
N GLU A 128 3.21 -1.70 16.53
CA GLU A 128 4.25 -0.79 17.04
C GLU A 128 4.51 0.36 16.07
N ALA A 129 4.65 0.07 14.78
CA ALA A 129 4.83 1.08 13.75
C ALA A 129 3.62 2.00 13.65
N ALA A 130 2.43 1.42 13.59
CA ALA A 130 1.18 2.18 13.50
C ALA A 130 0.98 3.10 14.72
N ALA A 131 1.40 2.69 15.92
CA ALA A 131 1.31 3.52 17.12
C ALA A 131 2.29 4.70 17.12
N ALA A 132 3.44 4.55 16.51
CA ALA A 132 4.55 5.51 16.60
C ALA A 132 4.66 6.48 15.42
N ILE A 133 4.23 6.06 14.23
CA ILE A 133 4.34 6.86 13.01
C ILE A 133 3.26 7.94 12.99
N SER A 134 3.66 9.17 12.68
CA SER A 134 2.78 10.35 12.65
C SER A 134 2.48 10.79 11.23
N GLU A 135 1.38 11.54 11.08
CA GLU A 135 1.03 12.24 9.84
C GLU A 135 2.21 13.07 9.33
N GLY A 136 2.52 12.93 8.05
CA GLY A 136 3.60 13.68 7.41
C GLY A 136 5.00 13.10 7.58
N ASP A 137 5.18 12.06 8.38
CA ASP A 137 6.47 11.37 8.48
C ASP A 137 6.86 10.76 7.12
N VAL A 138 8.16 10.69 6.86
CA VAL A 138 8.69 9.94 5.72
C VAL A 138 9.07 8.55 6.19
N VAL A 139 8.50 7.53 5.56
CA VAL A 139 8.67 6.13 5.95
C VAL A 139 9.21 5.32 4.79
N SER A 140 10.16 4.45 5.08
CA SER A 140 10.69 3.44 4.17
C SER A 140 10.26 2.05 4.63
N VAL A 141 9.87 1.21 3.71
CA VAL A 141 9.43 -0.17 3.97
C VAL A 141 10.19 -1.13 3.07
N ASP A 142 10.79 -2.16 3.67
CA ASP A 142 11.30 -3.33 2.97
C ASP A 142 10.37 -4.51 3.27
N ALA A 143 9.50 -4.83 2.34
CA ALA A 143 8.52 -5.90 2.52
C ALA A 143 9.14 -7.30 2.41
N ASP A 144 10.33 -7.43 1.85
CA ASP A 144 11.06 -8.70 1.78
C ASP A 144 11.57 -9.14 3.17
N THR A 145 11.97 -8.17 3.99
CA THR A 145 12.45 -8.40 5.36
C THR A 145 11.41 -8.06 6.44
N GLY A 146 10.39 -7.30 6.09
CA GLY A 146 9.42 -6.76 7.04
C GLY A 146 9.90 -5.54 7.81
N THR A 147 11.00 -4.91 7.38
CA THR A 147 11.58 -3.76 8.07
C THR A 147 10.86 -2.46 7.68
N ILE A 148 10.43 -1.71 8.68
CA ILE A 148 9.79 -0.40 8.54
C ILE A 148 10.67 0.63 9.25
N VAL A 149 11.08 1.67 8.55
CA VAL A 149 11.88 2.76 9.10
C VAL A 149 11.12 4.06 8.99
N ASP A 150 10.84 4.70 10.12
CA ASP A 150 10.39 6.08 10.15
C ASP A 150 11.62 6.99 10.04
N GLU A 151 11.89 7.50 8.85
CA GLU A 151 13.07 8.33 8.61
C GLU A 151 13.01 9.67 9.35
N THR A 152 11.81 10.15 9.64
CA THR A 152 11.62 11.42 10.36
C THR A 152 11.99 11.29 11.84
N SER A 153 11.59 10.22 12.50
CA SER A 153 11.91 9.96 13.91
C SER A 153 13.20 9.16 14.11
N GLY A 154 13.65 8.43 13.10
CA GLY A 154 14.74 7.50 13.17
C GLY A 154 14.40 6.13 13.77
N MET A 155 13.13 5.87 14.08
CA MET A 155 12.68 4.60 14.67
C MET A 155 12.55 3.51 13.60
N THR A 156 12.88 2.28 14.01
CA THR A 156 12.78 1.09 13.15
C THR A 156 11.86 0.07 13.79
N PHE A 157 11.04 -0.58 12.96
CA PHE A 157 10.06 -1.58 13.37
C PHE A 157 10.20 -2.82 12.50
N SER A 158 9.74 -3.96 13.01
CA SER A 158 9.68 -5.22 12.26
C SER A 158 8.24 -5.71 12.16
N ALA A 159 7.80 -5.94 10.94
CA ALA A 159 6.57 -6.67 10.62
C ALA A 159 6.92 -8.07 10.09
N ALA A 160 5.96 -8.97 10.05
CA ALA A 160 6.15 -10.24 9.36
C ALA A 160 6.34 -9.98 7.85
N PRO A 161 7.41 -10.50 7.23
CA PRO A 161 7.59 -10.37 5.79
C PRO A 161 6.53 -11.17 5.04
N PHE A 162 6.23 -10.76 3.80
CA PHE A 162 5.34 -11.54 2.96
C PHE A 162 6.01 -12.87 2.56
N PRO A 163 5.27 -14.01 2.64
CA PRO A 163 5.73 -15.24 2.02
C PRO A 163 6.00 -15.06 0.53
N PRO A 164 6.94 -15.80 -0.09
CA PRO A 164 7.28 -15.66 -1.51
C PRO A 164 6.08 -15.72 -2.46
N PHE A 165 5.09 -16.55 -2.16
CA PHE A 165 3.85 -16.66 -2.94
C PHE A 165 3.04 -15.34 -2.95
N ILE A 166 2.94 -14.69 -1.80
CA ILE A 166 2.24 -13.41 -1.65
C ILE A 166 3.02 -12.30 -2.35
N GLN A 167 4.34 -12.27 -2.23
CA GLN A 167 5.20 -11.32 -2.94
C GLN A 167 4.99 -11.42 -4.46
N GLU A 168 4.91 -12.63 -4.98
CA GLU A 168 4.69 -12.88 -6.41
C GLU A 168 3.33 -12.33 -6.89
N ILE A 169 2.26 -12.55 -6.12
CA ILE A 169 0.93 -12.00 -6.45
C ILE A 169 0.98 -10.46 -6.49
N ILE A 170 1.57 -9.84 -5.49
CA ILE A 170 1.65 -8.37 -5.41
C ILE A 170 2.54 -7.82 -6.52
N ASN A 171 3.69 -8.42 -6.78
CA ASN A 171 4.61 -8.01 -7.85
C ASN A 171 3.97 -8.09 -9.24
N ASP A 172 3.12 -9.06 -9.48
CA ASP A 172 2.38 -9.20 -10.73
C ASP A 172 1.20 -8.20 -10.86
N GLY A 173 0.92 -7.44 -9.80
CA GLY A 173 -0.20 -6.49 -9.78
C GLY A 173 -1.53 -7.08 -9.35
N GLY A 174 -1.52 -8.29 -8.78
CA GLY A 174 -2.68 -8.98 -8.25
C GLY A 174 -2.83 -10.41 -8.77
N LEU A 175 -3.82 -11.12 -8.24
CA LEU A 175 -4.04 -12.54 -8.55
C LEU A 175 -4.42 -12.78 -10.01
N VAL A 176 -5.26 -11.95 -10.59
CA VAL A 176 -5.69 -12.08 -12.00
C VAL A 176 -4.51 -11.88 -12.94
N ALA A 177 -3.69 -10.85 -12.72
CA ALA A 177 -2.50 -10.59 -13.52
C ALA A 177 -1.49 -11.74 -13.40
N ARG A 178 -1.29 -12.28 -12.18
CA ARG A 178 -0.43 -13.45 -11.96
C ARG A 178 -0.93 -14.68 -12.73
N THR A 179 -2.21 -14.93 -12.66
CA THR A 179 -2.83 -16.07 -13.39
C THR A 179 -2.62 -15.95 -14.88
N LYS A 180 -2.83 -14.77 -15.45
CA LYS A 180 -2.57 -14.51 -16.89
C LYS A 180 -1.12 -14.75 -17.26
N ARG A 181 -0.18 -14.27 -16.44
CA ARG A 181 1.26 -14.48 -16.67
C ARG A 181 1.62 -15.97 -16.65
N VAL A 182 1.18 -16.72 -15.65
CA VAL A 182 1.45 -18.16 -15.51
C VAL A 182 0.86 -18.95 -16.69
N LEU A 183 -0.34 -18.62 -17.13
CA LEU A 183 -0.96 -19.27 -18.30
C LEU A 183 -0.19 -18.97 -19.59
N ALA A 184 0.26 -17.74 -19.79
CA ALA A 184 1.06 -17.36 -20.94
C ALA A 184 2.40 -18.11 -20.99
N GLU A 185 3.08 -18.26 -19.85
CA GLU A 185 4.32 -19.04 -19.74
C GLU A 185 4.10 -20.52 -20.10
N LYS A 186 2.99 -21.12 -19.67
CA LYS A 186 2.64 -22.51 -20.00
C LYS A 186 2.30 -22.70 -21.48
N GLN A 187 1.76 -21.69 -22.14
CA GLN A 187 1.43 -21.76 -23.57
C GLN A 187 2.64 -21.51 -24.47
N GLY A 188 3.66 -20.81 -23.95
CA GLY A 188 4.91 -20.53 -24.67
C GLY A 188 5.99 -21.59 -24.51
N ALA A 189 5.72 -22.63 -23.75
CA ALA A 189 6.68 -23.72 -23.50
C ALA A 189 6.56 -24.79 -24.54
#